data_17af7ef218f61281af5fc2f33089eeef
#
_entry.id   17af7ef218f61281af5fc2f33089eeef
#
_cell.length_a   1.000
_cell.length_b   1.000
_cell.length_c   1.000
_cell.angle_alpha   90.00
_cell.angle_beta   90.00
_cell.angle_gamma   90.00
#
_symmetry.space_group_name_H-M   'P 1'
#
loop_
_entity.id
_entity.type
_entity.pdbx_description
1 polymer ?
#
loop_
_entity_poly.entity_id
_entity_poly.type
_entity_poly.pdbx_seq_one_letter_code
_entity_poly.pdbx_strand_id
1 'polypeptide(L)'
;METLTEQKEDATIRAGIAGVITAINVTEGSSFNGGAIANIEGVDRFIVQAQVEEYDVADVAVGMKVLIKTDATRDVELEGVITYVAPRATNSGSSMGGLSSLMGGGMDTSSITGNGSATYLVKIELTEQNDRLRLGMNAKTSIITEESADVWSVPYDAVFAREDGTTYVQVVTGKDEEGNYVTKNLDVKIGLQGSYYVEIISDQVSETTEIFVPDAQGNSSIQELLNMMGAGAGI
;
A
#
# COMPACT_ATOMS: atom_id res chain seq x y z
N MET A 1 -32.44 -50.72 -8.75
CA MET A 1 -32.29 -49.67 -9.80
C MET A 1 -31.82 -48.34 -9.19
N GLU A 2 -32.20 -47.99 -8.00
CA GLU A 2 -31.73 -46.76 -7.29
C GLU A 2 -30.21 -46.66 -7.16
N THR A 3 -29.55 -47.76 -6.80
CA THR A 3 -28.07 -47.80 -6.61
C THR A 3 -27.26 -47.48 -7.88
N LEU A 4 -27.74 -47.87 -9.07
CA LEU A 4 -27.07 -47.57 -10.33
C LEU A 4 -27.24 -46.13 -10.77
N THR A 5 -28.35 -45.50 -10.40
CA THR A 5 -28.63 -44.10 -10.69
C THR A 5 -27.79 -43.21 -9.78
N GLU A 6 -27.69 -43.53 -8.49
CA GLU A 6 -26.83 -42.86 -7.51
C GLU A 6 -25.33 -42.98 -7.92
N GLN A 7 -24.88 -44.14 -8.31
CA GLN A 7 -23.50 -44.35 -8.82
C GLN A 7 -23.17 -43.55 -10.07
N LYS A 8 -24.18 -43.33 -10.93
CA LYS A 8 -24.03 -42.50 -12.13
C LYS A 8 -24.01 -41.01 -11.80
N GLU A 9 -24.78 -40.58 -10.80
CA GLU A 9 -24.75 -39.21 -10.31
C GLU A 9 -23.44 -38.88 -9.61
N ASP A 10 -22.94 -39.77 -8.77
CA ASP A 10 -21.64 -39.66 -8.12
C ASP A 10 -20.45 -39.65 -9.12
N ALA A 11 -20.63 -40.23 -10.30
CA ALA A 11 -19.64 -40.15 -11.38
C ALA A 11 -19.66 -38.81 -12.13
N THR A 12 -20.62 -37.92 -11.84
CA THR A 12 -20.71 -36.60 -12.48
C THR A 12 -20.18 -35.51 -11.54
N ILE A 13 -18.96 -35.05 -11.81
CA ILE A 13 -18.35 -34.00 -11.01
C ILE A 13 -18.76 -32.63 -11.55
N ARG A 14 -19.29 -31.79 -10.67
CA ARG A 14 -19.74 -30.41 -10.99
C ARG A 14 -18.91 -29.39 -10.20
N ALA A 15 -18.69 -28.21 -10.81
CA ALA A 15 -18.11 -27.09 -10.13
C ALA A 15 -19.03 -26.63 -8.97
N GLY A 16 -18.49 -26.52 -7.78
CA GLY A 16 -19.21 -25.99 -6.60
C GLY A 16 -19.22 -24.47 -6.50
N ILE A 17 -18.38 -23.80 -7.30
CA ILE A 17 -18.25 -22.34 -7.34
C ILE A 17 -18.22 -21.87 -8.79
N ALA A 18 -18.64 -20.61 -9.00
CA ALA A 18 -18.39 -19.90 -10.26
C ALA A 18 -16.92 -19.45 -10.30
N GLY A 19 -16.31 -19.55 -11.48
CA GLY A 19 -14.89 -19.17 -11.60
C GLY A 19 -14.27 -19.63 -12.91
N VAL A 20 -12.97 -19.45 -13.01
CA VAL A 20 -12.15 -19.87 -14.14
C VAL A 20 -11.36 -21.13 -13.77
N ILE A 21 -11.36 -22.09 -14.67
CA ILE A 21 -10.52 -23.30 -14.52
C ILE A 21 -9.07 -22.90 -14.79
N THR A 22 -8.22 -22.99 -13.77
CA THR A 22 -6.79 -22.61 -13.86
C THR A 22 -5.88 -23.82 -14.13
N ALA A 23 -6.32 -25.01 -13.76
CA ALA A 23 -5.60 -26.24 -14.07
C ALA A 23 -6.57 -27.42 -14.23
N ILE A 24 -6.24 -28.32 -15.16
CA ILE A 24 -6.92 -29.59 -15.33
C ILE A 24 -5.85 -30.68 -15.12
N ASN A 25 -6.04 -31.53 -14.12
CA ASN A 25 -5.05 -32.54 -13.69
C ASN A 25 -5.37 -33.96 -14.19
N VAL A 26 -6.37 -34.09 -15.02
CA VAL A 26 -6.81 -35.36 -15.59
C VAL A 26 -6.82 -35.32 -17.10
N THR A 27 -6.57 -36.47 -17.73
CA THR A 27 -6.60 -36.66 -19.19
C THR A 27 -7.73 -37.58 -19.54
N GLU A 28 -8.45 -37.30 -20.64
CA GLU A 28 -9.51 -38.16 -21.14
C GLU A 28 -8.99 -39.56 -21.40
N GLY A 29 -9.74 -40.58 -20.98
CA GLY A 29 -9.37 -42.01 -21.14
C GLY A 29 -8.39 -42.53 -20.10
N SER A 30 -7.88 -41.73 -19.18
CA SER A 30 -7.03 -42.16 -18.09
C SER A 30 -7.83 -42.65 -16.88
N SER A 31 -7.28 -43.60 -16.13
CA SER A 31 -7.86 -44.03 -14.85
C SER A 31 -7.60 -42.96 -13.79
N PHE A 32 -8.64 -42.53 -13.09
CA PHE A 32 -8.55 -41.61 -11.99
C PHE A 32 -8.39 -42.36 -10.67
N ASN A 33 -7.26 -42.18 -10.00
CA ASN A 33 -6.91 -42.85 -8.75
C ASN A 33 -7.06 -41.94 -7.51
N GLY A 34 -7.82 -40.84 -7.62
CA GLY A 34 -8.01 -39.84 -6.56
C GLY A 34 -7.13 -38.63 -6.74
N GLY A 35 -7.50 -37.52 -6.08
CA GLY A 35 -6.82 -36.24 -6.15
C GLY A 35 -7.68 -35.13 -6.73
N ALA A 36 -7.06 -33.96 -6.97
CA ALA A 36 -7.74 -32.82 -7.58
C ALA A 36 -7.87 -33.06 -9.10
N ILE A 37 -9.09 -33.01 -9.62
CA ILE A 37 -9.39 -33.14 -11.04
C ILE A 37 -9.14 -31.84 -11.78
N ALA A 38 -9.59 -30.74 -11.22
CA ALA A 38 -9.39 -29.40 -11.75
C ALA A 38 -9.29 -28.39 -10.60
N ASN A 39 -8.58 -27.30 -10.84
CA ASN A 39 -8.57 -26.15 -9.94
C ASN A 39 -9.47 -25.08 -10.55
N ILE A 40 -10.41 -24.58 -9.72
CA ILE A 40 -11.31 -23.49 -10.09
C ILE A 40 -11.04 -22.34 -9.16
N GLU A 41 -10.78 -21.17 -9.72
CA GLU A 41 -10.54 -19.96 -8.96
C GLU A 41 -11.63 -18.94 -9.25
N GLY A 42 -12.20 -18.36 -8.17
CA GLY A 42 -13.15 -17.26 -8.29
C GLY A 42 -12.45 -16.01 -8.79
N VAL A 43 -13.07 -15.33 -9.74
CA VAL A 43 -12.54 -14.07 -10.31
C VAL A 43 -13.42 -12.87 -9.98
N ASP A 44 -14.41 -13.07 -9.12
CA ASP A 44 -15.37 -12.03 -8.74
C ASP A 44 -14.74 -10.96 -7.85
N ARG A 45 -13.68 -11.33 -7.11
CA ARG A 45 -12.95 -10.42 -6.21
C ARG A 45 -11.46 -10.73 -6.25
N PHE A 46 -10.68 -9.69 -6.40
CA PHE A 46 -9.23 -9.78 -6.31
C PHE A 46 -8.76 -9.36 -4.91
N ILE A 47 -7.88 -10.15 -4.35
CA ILE A 47 -7.24 -9.87 -3.06
C ILE A 47 -5.74 -9.76 -3.30
N VAL A 48 -5.18 -8.62 -2.93
CA VAL A 48 -3.74 -8.41 -2.89
C VAL A 48 -3.23 -8.82 -1.52
N GLN A 49 -2.18 -9.62 -1.49
CA GLN A 49 -1.46 -9.97 -0.27
C GLN A 49 -0.17 -9.17 -0.22
N ALA A 50 -0.05 -8.31 0.77
CA ALA A 50 1.13 -7.51 1.03
C ALA A 50 1.79 -7.97 2.34
N GLN A 51 3.11 -7.79 2.43
CA GLN A 51 3.88 -7.98 3.65
C GLN A 51 4.31 -6.62 4.15
N VAL A 52 3.93 -6.30 5.38
CA VAL A 52 4.26 -5.05 6.05
C VAL A 52 5.28 -5.34 7.14
N GLU A 53 6.29 -4.50 7.28
CA GLU A 53 7.33 -4.64 8.31
C GLU A 53 6.77 -4.35 9.70
N GLU A 54 7.43 -4.86 10.74
CA GLU A 54 7.01 -4.70 12.14
C GLU A 54 6.90 -3.23 12.55
N TYR A 55 7.78 -2.38 12.01
CA TYR A 55 7.76 -0.94 12.29
C TYR A 55 6.48 -0.27 11.78
N ASP A 56 6.06 -0.62 10.56
CA ASP A 56 4.94 0.04 9.88
C ASP A 56 3.59 -0.57 10.25
N VAL A 57 3.54 -1.83 10.72
CA VAL A 57 2.28 -2.52 10.99
C VAL A 57 1.49 -1.90 12.15
N ALA A 58 2.15 -1.16 13.04
CA ALA A 58 1.50 -0.47 14.15
C ALA A 58 0.48 0.59 13.65
N ASP A 59 0.77 1.21 12.52
CA ASP A 59 -0.07 2.25 11.92
C ASP A 59 -1.07 1.68 10.90
N VAL A 60 -1.08 0.36 10.69
CA VAL A 60 -1.95 -0.30 9.71
C VAL A 60 -3.16 -0.92 10.39
N ALA A 61 -4.36 -0.49 9.98
CA ALA A 61 -5.62 -1.01 10.50
C ALA A 61 -6.56 -1.50 9.39
N VAL A 62 -7.46 -2.43 9.75
CA VAL A 62 -8.54 -2.88 8.87
C VAL A 62 -9.46 -1.70 8.56
N GLY A 63 -9.84 -1.55 7.29
CA GLY A 63 -10.67 -0.46 6.79
C GLY A 63 -9.89 0.69 6.15
N MET A 64 -8.55 0.72 6.27
CA MET A 64 -7.73 1.75 5.62
C MET A 64 -7.76 1.59 4.11
N LYS A 65 -7.72 2.72 3.41
CA LYS A 65 -7.61 2.79 1.96
C LYS A 65 -6.20 2.48 1.50
N VAL A 66 -6.09 1.81 0.36
CA VAL A 66 -4.82 1.42 -0.25
C VAL A 66 -4.87 1.74 -1.74
N LEU A 67 -3.84 2.39 -2.24
CA LEU A 67 -3.61 2.57 -3.66
C LEU A 67 -2.75 1.42 -4.17
N ILE A 68 -3.21 0.78 -5.24
CA ILE A 68 -2.59 -0.42 -5.81
C ILE A 68 -2.19 -0.12 -7.25
N LYS A 69 -0.92 -0.30 -7.57
CA LYS A 69 -0.37 -0.21 -8.92
C LYS A 69 0.16 -1.56 -9.35
N THR A 70 -0.15 -1.94 -10.58
CA THR A 70 0.41 -3.14 -11.21
C THR A 70 1.01 -2.77 -12.56
N ASP A 71 1.96 -3.57 -13.04
CA ASP A 71 2.53 -3.36 -14.38
C ASP A 71 1.48 -3.50 -15.50
N ALA A 72 0.41 -4.26 -15.25
CA ALA A 72 -0.70 -4.43 -16.18
C ALA A 72 -1.61 -3.21 -16.28
N THR A 73 -1.76 -2.45 -15.20
CA THR A 73 -2.59 -1.24 -15.16
C THR A 73 -1.81 0.02 -15.54
N ARG A 74 -0.47 -0.06 -15.64
CA ARG A 74 0.43 1.07 -15.94
C ARG A 74 0.20 2.25 -15.01
N ASP A 75 -0.35 3.36 -15.55
CA ASP A 75 -0.57 4.62 -14.81
C ASP A 75 -1.89 4.66 -14.04
N VAL A 76 -2.72 3.61 -14.16
CA VAL A 76 -4.01 3.55 -13.44
C VAL A 76 -3.77 2.98 -12.06
N GLU A 77 -4.06 3.79 -11.05
CA GLU A 77 -4.12 3.38 -9.65
C GLU A 77 -5.47 2.74 -9.38
N LEU A 78 -5.46 1.60 -8.75
CA LEU A 78 -6.65 0.91 -8.29
C LEU A 78 -6.82 1.13 -6.81
N GLU A 79 -8.04 1.36 -6.39
CA GLU A 79 -8.37 1.50 -4.97
C GLU A 79 -8.67 0.14 -4.36
N GLY A 80 -8.22 -0.02 -3.13
CA GLY A 80 -8.51 -1.18 -2.31
C GLY A 80 -8.68 -0.81 -0.85
N VAL A 81 -9.20 -1.74 -0.09
CA VAL A 81 -9.41 -1.59 1.36
C VAL A 81 -8.77 -2.76 2.09
N ILE A 82 -8.11 -2.48 3.22
CA ILE A 82 -7.55 -3.52 4.08
C ILE A 82 -8.70 -4.28 4.75
N THR A 83 -8.77 -5.57 4.49
CA THR A 83 -9.79 -6.46 5.08
C THR A 83 -9.23 -7.32 6.20
N TYR A 84 -7.91 -7.52 6.23
CA TYR A 84 -7.28 -8.35 7.24
C TYR A 84 -5.82 -7.93 7.48
N VAL A 85 -5.44 -7.88 8.75
CA VAL A 85 -4.05 -7.72 9.21
C VAL A 85 -3.73 -8.93 10.08
N ALA A 86 -2.67 -9.67 9.76
CA ALA A 86 -2.28 -10.85 10.50
C ALA A 86 -1.82 -10.46 11.92
N PRO A 87 -2.33 -11.11 12.98
CA PRO A 87 -1.92 -10.84 14.36
C PRO A 87 -0.54 -11.42 14.71
N ARG A 88 0.04 -12.18 13.78
CA ARG A 88 1.33 -12.86 13.94
C ARG A 88 2.25 -12.58 12.77
N ALA A 89 3.49 -12.27 13.08
CA ALA A 89 4.53 -12.10 12.08
C ALA A 89 4.84 -13.43 11.35
N THR A 90 5.12 -13.32 10.09
CA THR A 90 5.67 -14.38 9.24
C THR A 90 7.17 -14.11 9.11
N ASN A 91 8.01 -14.95 9.67
CA ASN A 91 9.44 -14.81 9.49
C ASN A 91 9.82 -15.42 8.14
N SER A 92 10.35 -14.65 7.23
CA SER A 92 10.83 -15.11 5.91
C SER A 92 11.92 -16.17 5.95
N GLY A 93 12.43 -16.51 7.14
CA GLY A 93 13.49 -17.50 7.34
C GLY A 93 13.03 -18.96 7.57
N SER A 94 11.72 -19.19 7.75
CA SER A 94 11.24 -20.51 8.23
C SER A 94 10.88 -21.53 7.15
N SER A 95 11.07 -21.21 5.88
CA SER A 95 10.69 -22.10 4.77
C SER A 95 11.55 -23.38 4.63
N MET A 96 12.65 -23.50 5.37
CA MET A 96 13.58 -24.60 5.26
C MET A 96 13.59 -25.56 6.48
N GLY A 97 12.76 -25.29 7.50
CA GLY A 97 12.68 -26.13 8.72
C GLY A 97 12.03 -27.48 8.52
N GLY A 98 11.30 -27.70 7.41
CA GLY A 98 10.62 -28.98 7.14
C GLY A 98 11.51 -30.07 6.54
N LEU A 99 12.62 -29.71 5.91
CA LEU A 99 13.48 -30.67 5.22
C LEU A 99 14.65 -31.15 6.07
N SER A 100 15.10 -30.37 7.06
CA SER A 100 16.20 -30.78 7.97
C SER A 100 15.77 -31.87 8.95
N SER A 101 14.49 -32.08 9.17
CA SER A 101 14.00 -33.16 10.04
C SER A 101 14.05 -34.54 9.39
N LEU A 102 14.22 -34.61 8.06
CA LEU A 102 14.28 -35.87 7.30
C LEU A 102 15.69 -36.33 6.98
N MET A 103 16.69 -35.47 7.10
CA MET A 103 18.10 -35.83 6.93
C MET A 103 18.79 -35.74 8.30
N GLY A 104 18.75 -36.86 9.05
CA GLY A 104 19.43 -37.08 10.33
C GLY A 104 20.96 -36.95 10.22
N GLY A 105 21.47 -35.74 10.15
CA GLY A 105 22.90 -35.47 10.12
C GLY A 105 23.16 -34.14 10.84
N GLY A 106 23.86 -34.21 11.96
CA GLY A 106 24.26 -33.03 12.75
C GLY A 106 25.12 -32.07 11.94
N MET A 107 24.49 -31.03 11.44
CA MET A 107 25.13 -29.82 10.96
C MET A 107 24.77 -28.71 11.92
N ASP A 108 25.80 -28.09 12.51
CA ASP A 108 25.67 -26.89 13.33
C ASP A 108 24.88 -25.80 12.60
N THR A 109 23.64 -25.59 12.98
CA THR A 109 22.75 -24.56 12.46
C THR A 109 22.96 -23.18 13.08
N SER A 110 24.11 -22.95 13.71
CA SER A 110 24.44 -21.68 14.39
C SER A 110 24.79 -20.53 13.46
N SER A 111 24.79 -20.72 12.13
CA SER A 111 25.14 -19.65 11.17
C SER A 111 24.02 -19.22 10.21
N ILE A 112 22.80 -19.69 10.39
CA ILE A 112 21.64 -19.24 9.60
C ILE A 112 20.70 -18.42 10.50
N THR A 113 21.24 -17.48 11.24
CA THR A 113 20.49 -16.32 11.70
C THR A 113 20.49 -15.27 10.58
N GLY A 114 19.78 -15.57 9.51
CA GLY A 114 19.33 -14.52 8.62
C GLY A 114 18.48 -13.57 9.45
N ASN A 115 18.94 -12.35 9.59
CA ASN A 115 18.21 -11.24 10.22
C ASN A 115 17.04 -10.85 9.31
N GLY A 116 16.09 -11.76 9.10
CA GLY A 116 14.87 -11.51 8.37
C GLY A 116 13.98 -10.65 9.24
N SER A 117 13.72 -9.42 8.81
CA SER A 117 12.74 -8.55 9.46
C SER A 117 11.43 -9.32 9.60
N ALA A 118 10.80 -9.22 10.77
CA ALA A 118 9.48 -9.76 10.99
C ALA A 118 8.48 -9.00 10.10
N THR A 119 7.72 -9.74 9.29
CA THR A 119 6.71 -9.14 8.41
C THR A 119 5.34 -9.67 8.75
N TYR A 120 4.33 -8.84 8.58
CA TYR A 120 2.93 -9.15 8.83
C TYR A 120 2.17 -9.23 7.52
N LEU A 121 1.38 -10.29 7.35
CA LEU A 121 0.54 -10.45 6.18
C LEU A 121 -0.67 -9.52 6.28
N VAL A 122 -0.85 -8.69 5.26
CA VAL A 122 -2.02 -7.83 5.09
C VAL A 122 -2.78 -8.27 3.83
N LYS A 123 -4.10 -8.39 3.93
CA LYS A 123 -4.98 -8.67 2.79
C LYS A 123 -5.76 -7.43 2.45
N ILE A 124 -5.70 -7.06 1.19
CA ILE A 124 -6.32 -5.87 0.62
C ILE A 124 -7.30 -6.35 -0.44
N GLU A 125 -8.57 -6.02 -0.30
CA GLU A 125 -9.61 -6.31 -1.29
C GLU A 125 -9.73 -5.10 -2.23
N LEU A 126 -9.70 -5.35 -3.53
CA LEU A 126 -9.91 -4.30 -4.51
C LEU A 126 -11.37 -3.84 -4.49
N THR A 127 -11.58 -2.54 -4.53
CA THR A 127 -12.91 -1.93 -4.58
C THR A 127 -13.51 -2.04 -5.98
N GLU A 128 -12.67 -1.97 -7.01
CA GLU A 128 -13.09 -2.01 -8.40
C GLU A 128 -12.48 -3.20 -9.13
N GLN A 129 -13.26 -3.80 -10.01
CA GLN A 129 -12.77 -4.86 -10.89
C GLN A 129 -12.10 -4.24 -12.13
N ASN A 130 -11.00 -4.87 -12.56
CA ASN A 130 -10.31 -4.48 -13.78
C ASN A 130 -9.97 -5.73 -14.61
N ASP A 131 -10.47 -5.77 -15.84
CA ASP A 131 -10.30 -6.92 -16.76
C ASP A 131 -8.85 -7.22 -17.14
N ARG A 132 -7.94 -6.29 -16.87
CA ARG A 132 -6.50 -6.45 -17.14
C ARG A 132 -5.79 -7.22 -16.04
N LEU A 133 -6.40 -7.35 -14.87
CA LEU A 133 -5.82 -8.08 -13.75
C LEU A 133 -5.86 -9.58 -13.99
N ARG A 134 -4.80 -10.25 -13.56
CA ARG A 134 -4.70 -11.71 -13.56
C ARG A 134 -4.15 -12.16 -12.20
N LEU A 135 -4.55 -13.36 -11.81
CA LEU A 135 -4.02 -14.01 -10.63
C LEU A 135 -2.51 -14.22 -10.75
N GLY A 136 -1.79 -14.03 -9.65
CA GLY A 136 -0.34 -14.18 -9.62
C GLY A 136 0.46 -12.97 -10.12
N MET A 137 -0.18 -11.85 -10.44
CA MET A 137 0.52 -10.60 -10.75
C MET A 137 1.13 -9.96 -9.52
N ASN A 138 2.28 -9.29 -9.71
CA ASN A 138 2.87 -8.45 -8.68
C ASN A 138 2.16 -7.10 -8.63
N ALA A 139 1.99 -6.58 -7.43
CA ALA A 139 1.40 -5.27 -7.19
C ALA A 139 2.26 -4.47 -6.21
N LYS A 140 2.36 -3.17 -6.46
CA LYS A 140 2.87 -2.19 -5.49
C LYS A 140 1.69 -1.59 -4.76
N THR A 141 1.76 -1.56 -3.44
CA THR A 141 0.68 -1.05 -2.58
C THR A 141 1.17 0.12 -1.78
N SER A 142 0.38 1.19 -1.72
CA SER A 142 0.61 2.36 -0.87
C SER A 142 -0.57 2.48 0.08
N ILE A 143 -0.35 2.23 1.36
CA ILE A 143 -1.37 2.33 2.40
C ILE A 143 -1.50 3.80 2.79
N ILE A 144 -2.73 4.32 2.80
CA ILE A 144 -3.03 5.69 3.23
C ILE A 144 -3.30 5.62 4.73
N THR A 145 -2.33 6.07 5.52
CA THR A 145 -2.44 6.06 6.98
C THR A 145 -3.24 7.24 7.50
N GLU A 146 -3.12 8.38 6.83
CA GLU A 146 -3.84 9.61 7.17
C GLU A 146 -4.34 10.30 5.90
N GLU A 147 -5.54 10.84 5.96
CA GLU A 147 -6.15 11.60 4.87
C GLU A 147 -6.83 12.84 5.46
N SER A 148 -6.54 14.01 4.91
CA SER A 148 -7.21 15.25 5.25
C SER A 148 -7.96 15.74 4.02
N ALA A 149 -9.28 15.86 4.13
CA ALA A 149 -10.13 16.33 3.05
C ALA A 149 -10.47 17.82 3.24
N ASP A 150 -10.71 18.50 2.12
CA ASP A 150 -11.12 19.92 2.10
C ASP A 150 -10.12 20.88 2.80
N VAL A 151 -8.82 20.62 2.60
CA VAL A 151 -7.73 21.40 3.18
C VAL A 151 -6.93 22.14 2.11
N TRP A 152 -6.33 23.27 2.51
CA TRP A 152 -5.37 23.96 1.67
C TRP A 152 -4.02 23.24 1.73
N SER A 153 -3.53 22.82 0.60
CA SER A 153 -2.21 22.20 0.51
C SER A 153 -1.29 23.01 -0.41
N VAL A 154 -0.06 23.16 0.01
CA VAL A 154 0.99 23.87 -0.75
C VAL A 154 2.23 22.97 -0.89
N PRO A 155 3.02 23.15 -1.95
CA PRO A 155 4.32 22.48 -2.04
C PRO A 155 5.21 22.84 -0.84
N TYR A 156 6.08 21.93 -0.41
CA TYR A 156 7.02 22.19 0.69
C TYR A 156 7.83 23.47 0.48
N ASP A 157 8.23 23.75 -0.77
CA ASP A 157 9.06 24.91 -1.12
C ASP A 157 8.33 26.26 -0.93
N ALA A 158 7.02 26.25 -0.75
CA ALA A 158 6.22 27.45 -0.51
C ALA A 158 6.10 27.81 0.99
N VAL A 159 6.54 26.92 1.89
CA VAL A 159 6.45 27.12 3.34
C VAL A 159 7.81 27.52 3.88
N PHE A 160 7.84 28.63 4.59
CA PHE A 160 9.06 29.17 5.21
C PHE A 160 8.94 29.07 6.73
N ALA A 161 10.07 28.81 7.38
CA ALA A 161 10.17 28.82 8.83
C ALA A 161 10.98 30.03 9.31
N ARG A 162 10.56 30.62 10.45
CA ARG A 162 11.34 31.63 11.16
C ARG A 162 12.18 31.00 12.26
N GLU A 163 13.15 31.73 12.76
CA GLU A 163 14.04 31.31 13.86
C GLU A 163 13.27 31.00 15.16
N ASP A 164 12.09 31.59 15.33
CA ASP A 164 11.20 31.34 16.47
C ASP A 164 10.33 30.06 16.33
N GLY A 165 10.48 29.32 15.23
CA GLY A 165 9.73 28.10 14.95
C GLY A 165 8.34 28.36 14.33
N THR A 166 7.95 29.61 14.09
CA THR A 166 6.71 29.91 13.38
C THR A 166 6.87 29.71 11.87
N THR A 167 5.80 29.28 11.22
CA THR A 167 5.78 29.02 9.78
C THR A 167 4.91 30.04 9.06
N TYR A 168 5.30 30.41 7.85
CA TYR A 168 4.57 31.32 7.01
C TYR A 168 4.68 30.94 5.54
N VAL A 169 3.71 31.41 4.76
CA VAL A 169 3.74 31.37 3.30
C VAL A 169 3.83 32.79 2.75
N GLN A 170 4.34 32.94 1.54
CA GLN A 170 4.38 34.22 0.84
C GLN A 170 3.18 34.31 -0.10
N VAL A 171 2.28 35.22 0.19
CA VAL A 171 1.10 35.53 -0.63
C VAL A 171 1.43 36.68 -1.60
N VAL A 172 1.12 36.47 -2.88
CA VAL A 172 1.30 37.49 -3.91
C VAL A 172 0.23 38.56 -3.75
N THR A 173 0.67 39.81 -3.57
CA THR A 173 -0.23 40.96 -3.43
C THR A 173 -0.32 41.81 -4.69
N GLY A 174 0.59 41.62 -5.64
CA GLY A 174 0.62 42.35 -6.91
C GLY A 174 1.95 42.18 -7.62
N LYS A 175 2.19 43.05 -8.60
CA LYS A 175 3.48 43.16 -9.31
C LYS A 175 3.98 44.62 -9.19
N ASP A 176 5.30 44.79 -9.07
CA ASP A 176 5.95 46.08 -9.12
C ASP A 176 6.03 46.62 -10.56
N GLU A 177 6.56 47.86 -10.70
CA GLU A 177 6.74 48.49 -12.02
C GLU A 177 7.72 47.74 -12.93
N GLU A 178 8.56 46.86 -12.36
CA GLU A 178 9.53 46.03 -13.07
C GLU A 178 8.97 44.66 -13.42
N GLY A 179 7.74 44.33 -12.97
CA GLY A 179 7.06 43.07 -13.24
C GLY A 179 7.35 41.92 -12.25
N ASN A 180 8.12 42.20 -11.18
CA ASN A 180 8.38 41.23 -10.13
C ASN A 180 7.18 41.07 -9.21
N TYR A 181 6.99 39.90 -8.63
CA TYR A 181 5.92 39.65 -7.67
C TYR A 181 6.20 40.35 -6.33
N VAL A 182 5.24 41.11 -5.89
CA VAL A 182 5.24 41.70 -4.53
C VAL A 182 4.54 40.72 -3.61
N THR A 183 5.25 40.23 -2.61
CA THR A 183 4.74 39.22 -1.68
C THR A 183 4.59 39.77 -0.29
N LYS A 184 3.65 39.20 0.47
CA LYS A 184 3.43 39.47 1.89
C LYS A 184 3.49 38.16 2.66
N ASN A 185 4.19 38.14 3.79
CA ASN A 185 4.22 36.99 4.66
C ASN A 185 2.89 36.82 5.38
N LEU A 186 2.33 35.61 5.30
CA LEU A 186 1.13 35.17 5.98
C LEU A 186 1.48 34.02 6.92
N ASP A 187 1.27 34.20 8.21
CA ASP A 187 1.53 33.14 9.19
C ASP A 187 0.50 32.02 9.04
N VAL A 188 0.99 30.80 8.99
CA VAL A 188 0.20 29.58 8.83
C VAL A 188 0.64 28.53 9.83
N LYS A 189 -0.28 27.63 10.20
CA LYS A 189 0.08 26.41 10.91
C LYS A 189 0.18 25.27 9.91
N ILE A 190 1.14 24.39 10.14
CA ILE A 190 1.31 23.17 9.35
C ILE A 190 0.39 22.11 9.95
N GLY A 191 -0.38 21.45 9.10
CA GLY A 191 -1.17 20.27 9.41
C GLY A 191 -0.49 18.99 8.89
N LEU A 192 -1.25 18.17 8.17
CA LEU A 192 -0.77 16.93 7.59
C LEU A 192 0.34 17.18 6.55
N GLN A 193 1.37 16.33 6.59
CA GLN A 193 2.52 16.44 5.70
C GLN A 193 2.57 15.21 4.78
N GLY A 194 2.39 15.43 3.48
CA GLY A 194 2.55 14.40 2.44
C GLY A 194 3.98 14.36 1.90
N SER A 195 4.21 13.62 0.83
CA SER A 195 5.54 13.52 0.20
C SER A 195 5.98 14.76 -0.56
N TYR A 196 5.06 15.56 -1.08
CA TYR A 196 5.34 16.76 -1.90
C TYR A 196 4.59 17.99 -1.43
N TYR A 197 3.52 17.82 -0.68
CA TYR A 197 2.62 18.87 -0.25
C TYR A 197 2.45 18.84 1.25
N VAL A 198 2.21 20.03 1.80
CA VAL A 198 1.96 20.26 3.21
C VAL A 198 0.60 20.94 3.35
N GLU A 199 -0.22 20.45 4.25
CA GLU A 199 -1.45 21.13 4.67
C GLU A 199 -1.10 22.41 5.41
N ILE A 200 -1.77 23.51 5.03
CA ILE A 200 -1.69 24.79 5.73
C ILE A 200 -3.04 25.11 6.35
N ILE A 201 -3.02 25.53 7.60
CA ILE A 201 -4.20 25.92 8.36
C ILE A 201 -4.11 27.42 8.61
N SER A 202 -5.00 28.20 7.98
CA SER A 202 -5.10 29.65 8.18
C SER A 202 -6.49 30.14 7.76
N ASP A 203 -7.07 31.01 8.55
CA ASP A 203 -8.36 31.66 8.25
C ASP A 203 -8.26 32.73 7.15
N GLN A 204 -7.05 33.08 6.73
CA GLN A 204 -6.78 34.15 5.75
C GLN A 204 -6.47 33.60 4.34
N VAL A 205 -6.45 32.29 4.16
CA VAL A 205 -6.27 31.63 2.85
C VAL A 205 -7.64 31.35 2.23
N SER A 206 -7.79 31.68 0.96
CA SER A 206 -9.01 31.44 0.18
C SER A 206 -8.65 30.88 -1.19
N GLU A 207 -9.63 30.42 -1.97
CA GLU A 207 -9.45 29.91 -3.34
C GLU A 207 -8.76 30.91 -4.28
N THR A 208 -8.84 32.20 -4.00
CA THR A 208 -8.25 33.27 -4.82
C THR A 208 -6.87 33.68 -4.33
N THR A 209 -6.35 33.07 -3.26
CA THR A 209 -5.05 33.42 -2.70
C THR A 209 -3.93 32.82 -3.54
N GLU A 210 -3.14 33.65 -4.20
CA GLU A 210 -1.96 33.22 -4.94
C GLU A 210 -0.76 33.10 -3.99
N ILE A 211 -0.18 31.91 -3.89
CA ILE A 211 0.98 31.64 -3.04
C ILE A 211 2.22 31.59 -3.93
N PHE A 212 3.25 32.33 -3.55
CA PHE A 212 4.53 32.32 -4.21
C PHE A 212 5.32 31.06 -3.88
N VAL A 213 5.70 30.32 -4.91
CA VAL A 213 6.57 29.14 -4.80
C VAL A 213 7.91 29.53 -5.40
N PRO A 214 8.99 29.65 -4.61
CA PRO A 214 10.32 29.93 -5.15
C PRO A 214 10.81 28.75 -5.99
N ASP A 215 11.56 29.03 -7.07
CA ASP A 215 12.22 27.99 -7.86
C ASP A 215 13.17 27.18 -6.96
N ALA A 216 13.21 25.87 -7.18
CA ALA A 216 13.74 24.81 -6.30
C ALA A 216 15.25 24.90 -5.92
N GLN A 217 15.93 26.04 -6.04
CA GLN A 217 17.37 26.17 -5.75
C GLN A 217 17.70 26.81 -4.38
N GLY A 218 16.72 27.15 -3.54
CA GLY A 218 16.99 28.02 -2.37
C GLY A 218 16.63 27.47 -0.97
N ASN A 219 15.95 26.35 -0.82
CA ASN A 219 15.28 26.06 0.45
C ASN A 219 15.68 24.74 1.13
N SER A 220 17.00 24.55 1.39
CA SER A 220 17.48 23.44 2.22
C SER A 220 17.10 23.54 3.72
N SER A 221 16.69 24.73 4.18
CA SER A 221 16.46 25.01 5.60
C SER A 221 15.16 24.42 6.16
N ILE A 222 14.13 24.17 5.34
CA ILE A 222 12.86 23.58 5.82
C ILE A 222 13.00 22.09 6.06
N GLN A 223 13.70 21.38 5.17
CA GLN A 223 13.95 19.95 5.34
C GLN A 223 14.73 19.66 6.63
N GLU A 224 15.66 20.54 6.99
CA GLU A 224 16.37 20.45 8.28
C GLU A 224 15.45 20.72 9.48
N LEU A 225 14.58 21.72 9.39
CA LEU A 225 13.68 22.07 10.49
C LEU A 225 12.61 21.01 10.71
N LEU A 226 12.04 20.47 9.63
CA LEU A 226 11.05 19.39 9.68
C LEU A 226 11.67 18.10 10.23
N ASN A 227 12.91 17.78 9.87
CA ASN A 227 13.66 16.69 10.46
C ASN A 227 13.94 16.89 11.96
N MET A 228 14.17 18.14 12.40
CA MET A 228 14.35 18.44 13.82
C MET A 228 13.02 18.35 14.61
N MET A 229 11.89 18.72 14.02
CA MET A 229 10.58 18.60 14.65
C MET A 229 10.06 17.14 14.67
N GLY A 230 10.38 16.34 13.64
CA GLY A 230 10.04 14.91 13.58
C GLY A 230 10.89 14.02 14.49
N ALA A 231 12.11 14.41 14.81
CA ALA A 231 13.01 13.66 15.70
C ALA A 231 12.66 13.78 17.21
N GLY A 232 11.71 14.66 17.57
CA GLY A 232 11.27 14.86 18.95
C GLY A 232 10.08 14.01 19.41
N ALA A 233 9.47 13.22 18.53
CA ALA A 233 8.30 12.40 18.85
C ALA A 233 8.60 10.91 19.05
N GLY A 234 9.87 10.54 19.24
CA GLY A 234 10.32 9.18 19.50
C GLY A 234 10.93 9.05 20.89
N ILE A 235 10.11 8.96 21.94
CA ILE A 235 10.42 8.31 23.21
C ILE A 235 9.18 7.53 23.64
#